data_99e5bc1423e742dc6f8386f7de2677d9
#
_entry.id   99e5bc1423e742dc6f8386f7de2677d9
#
_cell.length_a   1.000
_cell.length_b   1.000
_cell.length_c   1.000
_cell.angle_alpha   90.00
_cell.angle_beta   90.00
_cell.angle_gamma   90.00
#
_symmetry.space_group_name_H-M   'P 1'
#
loop_
_entity.id
_entity.type
_entity.pdbx_description
1 polymer ?
#
loop_
_entity_poly.entity_id
_entity_poly.type
_entity_poly.pdbx_seq_one_letter_code
_entity_poly.pdbx_strand_id
1 'polypeptide(L)'
;MFNSKLLKVFSFSLLFVLSFAVLGSAQQLPTEQPQVNENFTDEEYEQFVAINMDLIPLQQDADEKMMTAISDNGLEMERFQQLFQAQQQGKITDASEDPQEIAKFNEAGQQIMIVQEEANQEIQKKITDSGMEVQKFQEMSMAYQQSPKVKQKIDEMIQREGE
;
A
#
# COMPACT_ATOMS: atom_id res chain seq x y z
N MET A 1 21.32 20.09 5.64
CA MET A 1 21.44 18.93 4.72
C MET A 1 20.14 18.18 4.83
N PHE A 2 19.22 18.42 3.93
CA PHE A 2 17.88 17.82 3.95
C PHE A 2 17.95 16.31 3.76
N ASN A 3 17.35 15.56 4.67
CA ASN A 3 17.25 14.11 4.55
C ASN A 3 16.25 13.71 3.43
N SER A 4 16.78 13.65 2.21
CA SER A 4 16.02 13.19 1.03
C SER A 4 15.48 11.74 1.12
N LYS A 5 15.79 11.05 2.21
CA LYS A 5 15.33 9.69 2.47
C LYS A 5 13.88 9.62 2.96
N LEU A 6 13.44 10.59 3.79
CA LEU A 6 12.05 10.64 4.28
C LEU A 6 11.05 10.94 3.16
N LEU A 7 11.41 11.82 2.24
CA LEU A 7 10.53 12.16 1.10
C LEU A 7 10.35 10.99 0.12
N LYS A 8 11.37 10.13 -0.03
CA LYS A 8 11.31 8.94 -0.90
C LYS A 8 10.47 7.80 -0.30
N VAL A 9 10.47 7.68 1.03
CA VAL A 9 9.67 6.66 1.73
C VAL A 9 8.19 6.99 1.64
N PHE A 10 7.83 8.28 1.75
CA PHE A 10 6.42 8.71 1.67
C PHE A 10 5.79 8.49 0.28
N SER A 11 6.58 8.60 -0.79
CA SER A 11 6.09 8.36 -2.17
C SER A 11 5.83 6.89 -2.47
N PHE A 12 6.43 5.94 -1.72
CA PHE A 12 6.27 4.52 -1.99
C PHE A 12 5.18 3.86 -1.13
N SER A 13 4.96 4.38 0.08
CA SER A 13 4.04 3.83 1.07
C SER A 13 2.56 3.98 0.71
N LEU A 14 2.20 4.97 -0.11
CA LEU A 14 0.79 5.25 -0.43
C LEU A 14 0.19 4.26 -1.45
N LEU A 15 1.02 3.41 -2.09
CA LEU A 15 0.58 2.43 -3.10
C LEU A 15 -0.02 1.14 -2.49
N PHE A 16 0.04 0.97 -1.16
CA PHE A 16 -0.49 -0.23 -0.49
C PHE A 16 -1.97 -0.14 -0.12
N VAL A 17 -2.63 0.97 -0.45
CA VAL A 17 -4.04 1.17 -0.10
C VAL A 17 -4.96 0.53 -1.12
N LEU A 18 -5.47 -0.64 -0.73
CA LEU A 18 -6.80 -1.15 -1.11
C LEU A 18 -7.11 -1.28 -2.61
N SER A 19 -6.63 -2.35 -3.21
CA SER A 19 -7.33 -2.94 -4.36
C SER A 19 -8.63 -3.61 -3.87
N PHE A 20 -9.62 -2.82 -3.51
CA PHE A 20 -11.00 -3.30 -3.51
C PHE A 20 -11.43 -3.46 -4.96
N ALA A 21 -11.42 -4.70 -5.43
CA ALA A 21 -12.04 -5.08 -6.69
C ALA A 21 -13.55 -4.82 -6.58
N VAL A 22 -13.98 -3.67 -7.02
CA VAL A 22 -15.39 -3.45 -7.38
C VAL A 22 -15.61 -4.17 -8.71
N LEU A 23 -16.11 -5.40 -8.64
CA LEU A 23 -16.77 -6.07 -9.76
C LEU A 23 -18.07 -5.33 -10.02
N GLY A 24 -18.05 -4.31 -10.83
CA GLY A 24 -19.19 -3.52 -11.25
C GLY A 24 -19.17 -3.31 -12.75
N SER A 25 -20.13 -3.91 -13.40
CA SER A 25 -20.57 -3.87 -14.81
C SER A 25 -20.23 -2.59 -15.57
N ALA A 26 -19.61 -2.76 -16.73
CA ALA A 26 -19.37 -1.72 -17.72
C ALA A 26 -20.67 -1.07 -18.21
N GLN A 27 -20.96 0.11 -17.69
CA GLN A 27 -21.81 1.09 -18.36
C GLN A 27 -21.00 2.37 -18.52
N GLN A 28 -20.73 2.75 -19.75
CA GLN A 28 -20.15 4.04 -20.10
C GLN A 28 -21.06 5.16 -19.60
N LEU A 29 -20.64 5.80 -18.52
CA LEU A 29 -21.19 7.07 -18.05
C LEU A 29 -20.18 8.20 -18.36
N PRO A 30 -20.66 9.44 -18.58
CA PRO A 30 -19.79 10.57 -18.90
C PRO A 30 -18.72 10.74 -17.81
N THR A 31 -17.51 11.06 -18.21
CA THR A 31 -16.34 11.31 -17.36
C THR A 31 -16.53 12.61 -16.55
N GLU A 32 -17.41 12.62 -15.56
CA GLU A 32 -17.24 13.51 -14.43
C GLU A 32 -16.17 12.86 -13.56
N GLN A 33 -15.01 13.49 -13.47
CA GLN A 33 -13.99 13.13 -12.47
C GLN A 33 -14.71 13.19 -11.12
N PRO A 34 -14.65 12.13 -10.29
CA PRO A 34 -15.26 12.17 -8.96
C PRO A 34 -14.67 13.39 -8.25
N GLN A 35 -15.55 14.30 -7.82
CA GLN A 35 -15.12 15.49 -7.07
C GLN A 35 -14.51 14.99 -5.76
N VAL A 36 -13.20 15.11 -5.68
CA VAL A 36 -12.46 14.74 -4.48
C VAL A 36 -12.76 15.78 -3.40
N ASN A 37 -13.06 15.31 -2.19
CA ASN A 37 -13.20 16.21 -1.05
C ASN A 37 -11.87 16.92 -0.79
N GLU A 38 -11.90 18.26 -0.70
CA GLU A 38 -10.73 19.09 -0.39
C GLU A 38 -10.90 19.86 0.91
N ASN A 39 -12.05 19.70 1.57
CA ASN A 39 -12.39 20.46 2.75
C ASN A 39 -12.18 19.60 4.00
N PHE A 40 -10.95 19.57 4.47
CA PHE A 40 -10.54 18.95 5.72
C PHE A 40 -10.11 20.03 6.71
N THR A 41 -10.33 19.79 8.00
CA THR A 41 -9.87 20.67 9.08
C THR A 41 -8.36 20.54 9.30
N ASP A 42 -7.74 21.53 9.94
CA ASP A 42 -6.32 21.43 10.29
C ASP A 42 -6.05 20.24 11.22
N GLU A 43 -6.97 19.92 12.14
CA GLU A 43 -6.89 18.76 13.03
C GLU A 43 -6.92 17.44 12.24
N GLU A 44 -7.79 17.32 11.22
CA GLU A 44 -7.84 16.14 10.37
C GLU A 44 -6.53 15.97 9.57
N TYR A 45 -5.94 17.08 9.11
CA TYR A 45 -4.63 17.02 8.44
C TYR A 45 -3.51 16.59 9.40
N GLU A 46 -3.43 17.16 10.61
CA GLU A 46 -2.44 16.76 11.61
C GLU A 46 -2.58 15.29 11.99
N GLN A 47 -3.79 14.84 12.26
CA GLN A 47 -4.07 13.46 12.60
C GLN A 47 -3.71 12.51 11.45
N PHE A 48 -4.04 12.87 10.20
CA PHE A 48 -3.69 12.08 9.02
C PHE A 48 -2.17 11.93 8.85
N VAL A 49 -1.41 13.02 9.03
CA VAL A 49 0.05 13.00 8.96
C VAL A 49 0.63 12.12 10.08
N ALA A 50 0.19 12.30 11.32
CA ALA A 50 0.64 11.50 12.45
C ALA A 50 0.37 9.99 12.24
N ILE A 51 -0.84 9.63 11.78
CA ILE A 51 -1.16 8.24 11.47
C ILE A 51 -0.22 7.68 10.39
N ASN A 52 0.00 8.41 9.29
CA ASN A 52 0.90 7.94 8.23
C ASN A 52 2.33 7.71 8.73
N MET A 53 2.83 8.56 9.63
CA MET A 53 4.15 8.36 10.25
C MET A 53 4.18 7.09 11.11
N ASP A 54 3.13 6.85 11.88
CA ASP A 54 2.97 5.65 12.72
C ASP A 54 2.81 4.36 11.90
N LEU A 55 2.34 4.45 10.66
CA LEU A 55 2.20 3.30 9.76
C LEU A 55 3.51 2.90 9.07
N ILE A 56 4.52 3.77 9.01
CA ILE A 56 5.82 3.48 8.36
C ILE A 56 6.47 2.20 8.93
N PRO A 57 6.65 2.05 10.26
CA PRO A 57 7.26 0.85 10.80
C PRO A 57 6.44 -0.42 10.54
N LEU A 58 5.11 -0.35 10.53
CA LEU A 58 4.25 -1.49 10.22
C LEU A 58 4.44 -1.96 8.76
N GLN A 59 4.56 -1.01 7.84
CA GLN A 59 4.81 -1.33 6.43
C GLN A 59 6.19 -1.95 6.23
N GLN A 60 7.21 -1.42 6.92
CA GLN A 60 8.57 -1.97 6.86
C GLN A 60 8.61 -3.41 7.40
N ASP A 61 7.93 -3.68 8.50
CA ASP A 61 7.84 -5.03 9.09
C ASP A 61 7.10 -5.99 8.14
N ALA A 62 6.00 -5.55 7.52
CA ALA A 62 5.28 -6.35 6.54
C ALA A 62 6.15 -6.64 5.30
N ASP A 63 6.87 -5.66 4.78
CA ASP A 63 7.79 -5.83 3.66
C ASP A 63 8.91 -6.84 4.00
N GLU A 64 9.48 -6.75 5.19
CA GLU A 64 10.50 -7.68 5.67
C GLU A 64 9.94 -9.11 5.80
N LYS A 65 8.76 -9.27 6.36
CA LYS A 65 8.08 -10.57 6.47
C LYS A 65 7.76 -11.17 5.10
N MET A 66 7.32 -10.35 4.14
CA MET A 66 7.07 -10.83 2.76
C MET A 66 8.36 -11.26 2.07
N MET A 67 9.47 -10.53 2.23
CA MET A 67 10.77 -10.94 1.70
C MET A 67 11.24 -12.24 2.36
N THR A 68 11.06 -12.38 3.67
CA THR A 68 11.38 -13.59 4.41
C THR A 68 10.56 -14.79 3.93
N ALA A 69 9.26 -14.59 3.70
CA ALA A 69 8.39 -15.66 3.16
C ALA A 69 8.88 -16.19 1.79
N ILE A 70 9.44 -15.34 0.95
CA ILE A 70 10.02 -15.75 -0.34
C ILE A 70 11.31 -16.54 -0.13
N SER A 71 12.23 -16.01 0.68
CA SER A 71 13.56 -16.61 0.91
C SER A 71 13.47 -17.93 1.68
N ASP A 72 12.60 -18.03 2.68
CA ASP A 72 12.41 -19.25 3.49
C ASP A 72 11.83 -20.40 2.65
N ASN A 73 11.08 -20.09 1.62
CA ASN A 73 10.64 -21.07 0.61
C ASN A 73 11.72 -21.40 -0.44
N GLY A 74 12.93 -20.84 -0.27
CA GLY A 74 14.07 -21.12 -1.15
C GLY A 74 13.92 -20.53 -2.55
N LEU A 75 13.28 -19.37 -2.67
CA LEU A 75 13.19 -18.58 -3.89
C LEU A 75 13.96 -17.27 -3.74
N GLU A 76 14.63 -16.86 -4.81
CA GLU A 76 15.15 -15.51 -4.95
C GLU A 76 14.02 -14.54 -5.31
N MET A 77 14.08 -13.30 -4.81
CA MET A 77 13.07 -12.28 -5.06
C MET A 77 12.80 -12.05 -6.55
N GLU A 78 13.86 -11.98 -7.34
CA GLU A 78 13.75 -11.81 -8.80
C GLU A 78 13.01 -12.99 -9.45
N ARG A 79 13.31 -14.21 -9.00
CA ARG A 79 12.65 -15.40 -9.51
C ARG A 79 11.18 -15.46 -9.12
N PHE A 80 10.85 -15.09 -7.90
CA PHE A 80 9.47 -14.98 -7.45
C PHE A 80 8.67 -13.99 -8.32
N GLN A 81 9.26 -12.81 -8.62
CA GLN A 81 8.62 -11.81 -9.49
C GLN A 81 8.39 -12.33 -10.90
N GLN A 82 9.33 -13.06 -11.48
CA GLN A 82 9.17 -13.68 -12.82
C GLN A 82 8.00 -14.67 -12.82
N LEU A 83 7.93 -15.55 -11.83
CA LEU A 83 6.85 -16.53 -11.70
C LEU A 83 5.50 -15.84 -11.48
N PHE A 84 5.46 -14.78 -10.68
CA PHE A 84 4.26 -13.99 -10.44
C PHE A 84 3.74 -13.31 -11.71
N GLN A 85 4.62 -12.72 -12.51
CA GLN A 85 4.23 -12.14 -13.80
C GLN A 85 3.71 -13.22 -14.77
N ALA A 86 4.36 -14.38 -14.81
CA ALA A 86 3.93 -15.50 -15.65
C ALA A 86 2.55 -16.02 -15.20
N GLN A 87 2.31 -16.10 -13.89
CA GLN A 87 1.00 -16.51 -13.35
C GLN A 87 -0.10 -15.52 -13.72
N GLN A 88 0.14 -14.22 -13.64
CA GLN A 88 -0.83 -13.20 -14.06
C GLN A 88 -1.20 -13.31 -15.54
N GLN A 89 -0.28 -13.81 -16.37
CA GLN A 89 -0.49 -14.04 -17.80
C GLN A 89 -1.07 -15.43 -18.10
N GLY A 90 -1.31 -16.27 -17.08
CA GLY A 90 -1.74 -17.66 -17.26
C GLY A 90 -0.67 -18.57 -17.87
N LYS A 91 0.62 -18.21 -17.75
CA LYS A 91 1.77 -18.86 -18.39
C LYS A 91 2.80 -19.39 -17.38
N ILE A 92 2.35 -19.75 -16.18
CA ILE A 92 3.30 -20.19 -15.15
C ILE A 92 4.07 -21.46 -15.55
N THR A 93 3.43 -22.38 -16.28
CA THR A 93 4.07 -23.58 -16.81
C THR A 93 5.08 -23.30 -17.91
N ASP A 94 4.98 -22.17 -18.61
CA ASP A 94 5.98 -21.72 -19.58
C ASP A 94 7.21 -21.12 -18.87
N ALA A 95 7.00 -20.55 -17.67
CA ALA A 95 8.07 -19.96 -16.88
C ALA A 95 8.82 -20.97 -16.02
N SER A 96 8.16 -22.06 -15.61
CA SER A 96 8.79 -23.17 -14.90
C SER A 96 8.09 -24.50 -15.23
N GLU A 97 8.89 -25.48 -15.62
CA GLU A 97 8.45 -26.88 -15.77
C GLU A 97 8.72 -27.70 -14.49
N ASP A 98 9.39 -27.11 -13.49
CA ASP A 98 9.69 -27.79 -12.22
C ASP A 98 8.51 -27.67 -11.23
N PRO A 99 7.81 -28.80 -10.93
CA PRO A 99 6.70 -28.79 -9.99
C PRO A 99 7.11 -28.35 -8.59
N GLN A 100 8.38 -28.56 -8.19
CA GLN A 100 8.86 -28.16 -6.87
C GLN A 100 9.04 -26.65 -6.79
N GLU A 101 9.52 -26.00 -7.86
CA GLU A 101 9.62 -24.54 -7.90
C GLU A 101 8.22 -23.90 -7.87
N ILE A 102 7.27 -24.45 -8.63
CA ILE A 102 5.87 -23.98 -8.60
C ILE A 102 5.24 -24.16 -7.20
N ALA A 103 5.53 -25.28 -6.52
CA ALA A 103 5.05 -25.50 -5.16
C ALA A 103 5.62 -24.47 -4.18
N LYS A 104 6.93 -24.18 -4.21
CA LYS A 104 7.59 -23.15 -3.42
C LYS A 104 7.00 -21.76 -3.68
N PHE A 105 6.75 -21.43 -4.93
CA PHE A 105 6.13 -20.17 -5.34
C PHE A 105 4.72 -20.03 -4.75
N ASN A 106 3.90 -21.08 -4.81
CA ASN A 106 2.56 -21.07 -4.24
C ASN A 106 2.57 -20.94 -2.71
N GLU A 107 3.52 -21.61 -2.04
CA GLU A 107 3.67 -21.58 -0.58
C GLU A 107 4.12 -20.18 -0.11
N ALA A 108 5.11 -19.60 -0.78
CA ALA A 108 5.51 -18.21 -0.55
C ALA A 108 4.35 -17.24 -0.77
N GLY A 109 3.59 -17.41 -1.85
CA GLY A 109 2.40 -16.61 -2.16
C GLY A 109 1.32 -16.67 -1.08
N GLN A 110 1.06 -17.86 -0.52
CA GLN A 110 0.12 -18.02 0.60
C GLN A 110 0.60 -17.30 1.86
N GLN A 111 1.88 -17.41 2.20
CA GLN A 111 2.45 -16.71 3.35
C GLN A 111 2.40 -15.18 3.17
N ILE A 112 2.69 -14.68 1.98
CA ILE A 112 2.55 -13.26 1.64
C ILE A 112 1.10 -12.78 1.84
N MET A 113 0.11 -13.56 1.42
CA MET A 113 -1.31 -13.20 1.63
C MET A 113 -1.67 -13.09 3.11
N ILE A 114 -1.14 -13.99 3.95
CA ILE A 114 -1.34 -13.94 5.41
C ILE A 114 -0.71 -12.67 5.98
N VAL A 115 0.54 -12.38 5.63
CA VAL A 115 1.24 -11.17 6.09
C VAL A 115 0.48 -9.90 5.67
N GLN A 116 -0.04 -9.86 4.45
CA GLN A 116 -0.84 -8.72 3.97
C GLN A 116 -2.13 -8.55 4.76
N GLU A 117 -2.83 -9.64 5.06
CA GLU A 117 -4.06 -9.59 5.85
C GLU A 117 -3.80 -9.10 7.27
N GLU A 118 -2.76 -9.62 7.93
CA GLU A 118 -2.33 -9.17 9.26
C GLU A 118 -1.95 -7.68 9.26
N ALA A 119 -1.14 -7.24 8.29
CA ALA A 119 -0.76 -5.84 8.14
C ALA A 119 -1.99 -4.94 7.92
N ASN A 120 -2.95 -5.34 7.10
CA ASN A 120 -4.18 -4.59 6.87
C ASN A 120 -5.01 -4.44 8.15
N GLN A 121 -5.12 -5.49 8.95
CA GLN A 121 -5.84 -5.45 10.23
C GLN A 121 -5.14 -4.52 11.23
N GLU A 122 -3.81 -4.57 11.31
CA GLU A 122 -3.03 -3.68 12.17
C GLU A 122 -3.12 -2.22 11.72
N ILE A 123 -3.09 -1.94 10.41
CA ILE A 123 -3.28 -0.60 9.85
C ILE A 123 -4.66 -0.05 10.22
N GLN A 124 -5.73 -0.82 10.01
CA GLN A 124 -7.09 -0.41 10.36
C GLN A 124 -7.22 -0.14 11.86
N LYS A 125 -6.64 -1.00 12.69
CA LYS A 125 -6.62 -0.82 14.14
C LYS A 125 -5.88 0.46 14.53
N LYS A 126 -4.71 0.74 13.95
CA LYS A 126 -3.94 1.97 14.21
C LYS A 126 -4.73 3.22 13.85
N ILE A 127 -5.40 3.23 12.69
CA ILE A 127 -6.23 4.36 12.25
C ILE A 127 -7.36 4.61 13.27
N THR A 128 -8.09 3.57 13.68
CA THR A 128 -9.20 3.69 14.62
C THR A 128 -8.74 4.05 16.03
N ASP A 129 -7.64 3.49 16.51
CA ASP A 129 -7.05 3.81 17.81
C ASP A 129 -6.58 5.28 17.89
N SER A 130 -6.23 5.87 16.74
CA SER A 130 -5.88 7.30 16.63
C SER A 130 -7.10 8.23 16.62
N GLY A 131 -8.32 7.69 16.69
CA GLY A 131 -9.56 8.46 16.69
C GLY A 131 -10.04 8.90 15.31
N MET A 132 -9.41 8.46 14.21
CA MET A 132 -9.89 8.71 12.85
C MET A 132 -10.70 7.53 12.35
N GLU A 133 -11.81 7.80 11.65
CA GLU A 133 -12.55 6.76 10.96
C GLU A 133 -11.76 6.28 9.72
N VAL A 134 -11.76 4.97 9.47
CA VAL A 134 -11.07 4.37 8.32
C VAL A 134 -11.54 4.99 7.01
N GLN A 135 -12.84 5.29 6.89
CA GLN A 135 -13.40 5.94 5.70
C GLN A 135 -12.83 7.35 5.51
N LYS A 136 -12.69 8.13 6.59
CA LYS A 136 -12.09 9.47 6.54
C LYS A 136 -10.63 9.40 6.11
N PHE A 137 -9.87 8.45 6.67
CA PHE A 137 -8.48 8.22 6.26
C PHE A 137 -8.36 7.88 4.77
N GLN A 138 -9.27 7.06 4.23
CA GLN A 138 -9.33 6.73 2.81
C GLN A 138 -9.68 7.95 1.94
N GLU A 139 -10.66 8.77 2.37
CA GLU A 139 -11.00 10.01 1.67
C GLU A 139 -9.80 10.96 1.59
N MET A 140 -9.07 11.15 2.69
CA MET A 140 -7.88 11.98 2.72
C MET A 140 -6.73 11.39 1.87
N SER A 141 -6.55 10.08 1.89
CA SER A 141 -5.57 9.38 1.04
C SER A 141 -5.88 9.58 -0.45
N MET A 142 -7.14 9.49 -0.83
CA MET A 142 -7.58 9.76 -2.21
C MET A 142 -7.38 11.23 -2.58
N ALA A 143 -7.71 12.14 -1.67
CA ALA A 143 -7.51 13.56 -1.85
C ALA A 143 -6.02 13.94 -2.01
N TYR A 144 -5.14 13.32 -1.22
CA TYR A 144 -3.69 13.49 -1.35
C TYR A 144 -3.17 13.09 -2.74
N GLN A 145 -3.75 12.03 -3.32
CA GLN A 145 -3.33 11.55 -4.65
C GLN A 145 -3.87 12.43 -5.79
N GLN A 146 -5.07 12.99 -5.65
CA GLN A 146 -5.81 13.60 -6.77
C GLN A 146 -5.89 15.13 -6.69
N SER A 147 -5.77 15.72 -5.49
CA SER A 147 -5.83 17.18 -5.30
C SER A 147 -4.45 17.77 -5.03
N PRO A 148 -3.92 18.63 -5.93
CA PRO A 148 -2.68 19.35 -5.67
C PRO A 148 -2.72 20.22 -4.41
N LYS A 149 -3.89 20.76 -4.07
CA LYS A 149 -4.09 21.60 -2.87
C LYS A 149 -3.93 20.79 -1.59
N VAL A 150 -4.59 19.62 -1.52
CA VAL A 150 -4.48 18.72 -0.36
C VAL A 150 -3.06 18.17 -0.23
N LYS A 151 -2.48 17.77 -1.36
CA LYS A 151 -1.09 17.30 -1.39
C LYS A 151 -0.12 18.34 -0.85
N GLN A 152 -0.20 19.58 -1.32
CA GLN A 152 0.67 20.65 -0.85
C GLN A 152 0.54 20.86 0.67
N LYS A 153 -0.70 20.89 1.19
CA LYS A 153 -0.96 21.09 2.62
C LYS A 153 -0.32 19.98 3.47
N ILE A 154 -0.48 18.73 3.07
CA ILE A 154 0.09 17.57 3.78
C ILE A 154 1.63 17.60 3.68
N ASP A 155 2.20 17.84 2.50
CA ASP A 155 3.66 17.90 2.31
C ASP A 155 4.29 19.00 3.17
N GLU A 156 3.64 20.18 3.32
CA GLU A 156 4.08 21.26 4.20
C GLU A 156 4.05 20.87 5.69
N MET A 157 3.06 20.08 6.12
CA MET A 157 2.97 19.57 7.48
C MET A 157 4.06 18.56 7.80
N ILE A 158 4.30 17.61 6.89
CA ILE A 158 5.37 16.62 7.02
C ILE A 158 6.74 17.30 7.16
N GLN A 159 6.98 18.37 6.38
CA GLN A 159 8.25 19.11 6.47
C GLN A 159 8.43 19.79 7.83
N ARG A 160 7.35 20.30 8.43
CA ARG A 160 7.40 20.95 9.76
C ARG A 160 7.64 19.98 10.90
N GLU A 161 7.12 18.75 10.81
CA GLU A 161 7.34 17.72 11.83
C GLU A 161 8.73 17.06 11.73
N GLY A 162 9.41 17.22 10.60
CA GLY A 162 10.77 16.70 10.37
C GLY A 162 11.91 17.64 10.76
N GLU A 163 11.61 18.87 11.22
CA GLU A 163 12.56 19.86 11.73
C GLU A 163 12.69 19.80 13.24
#